data_46d7f5f6cb429f68a9822edac912a1f6
#
_entry.id   46d7f5f6cb429f68a9822edac912a1f6
#
_cell.length_a   1.000
_cell.length_b   1.000
_cell.length_c   1.000
_cell.angle_alpha   90.00
_cell.angle_beta   90.00
_cell.angle_gamma   90.00
#
_symmetry.space_group_name_H-M   'P 1'
#
loop_
_entity.id
_entity.type
_entity.pdbx_description
1 polymer ?
#
loop_
_entity_poly.entity_id
_entity_poly.type
_entity_poly.pdbx_seq_one_letter_code
_entity_poly.pdbx_strand_id
1 'polypeptide(L)'
;MRYHIISIAALLLSTMALQAQTLDIEHLAGGNTLVRVSEPQNTRYLLLPIEEKAPEAPVKIICGNDLSRTISVRLALDKVDYMVPLDLSEWAGEDIKFLIHLPVDRATGRDAQNEICWSKMKLSEVIDTENREIFRPAYHHTPEYGWMNDPNGMFYKDGEWHLYYQWGPYGSMWNNLTWGHSVSRNLIHWEYRPEAIKPDALGYIFSGSCVVDHNNTAGFGKDAVIALYTSAAEVQSQSLAYSLDGGDTFIKYPGNPILTADIADFRDPNMFWNEEIGKWNLILACGQEMRIYTSDNLIDWKEESRFGQSYGSHDGVWECPDLFKLPVEGTSEEKWVLFCNINPGGPSGGSATQYFIGDFDGSKFTLDNPEMYLDGRALWQDYGKDHYAAVSFSNAPDGRHTMIAWMSNWEYANNVPTMQFRSANTIAREPFLYNVDGKVYLGSRPSPEYAGTGLDKTVKVKGSCTVTLSNENGEEFVITYDQNAMTLSCDRSRSGMVDFSQHFNTVATAPVCRRITSFRIFVDNCSVEVFANDGEVCMTSLVFPSQPLNTVTVNKIK
;
A
#
# COMPACT_ATOMS: atom_id res chain seq x y z
N MET A 1 27.68 -4.97 80.79
CA MET A 1 28.43 -5.44 79.63
C MET A 1 27.44 -6.06 78.64
N ARG A 2 27.13 -5.35 77.56
CA ARG A 2 26.29 -5.86 76.48
C ARG A 2 27.18 -5.88 75.24
N TYR A 3 27.40 -7.05 74.70
CA TYR A 3 28.13 -7.25 73.44
C TYR A 3 27.14 -7.09 72.27
N HIS A 4 27.45 -6.13 71.38
CA HIS A 4 26.78 -6.03 70.08
C HIS A 4 27.51 -6.94 69.09
N ILE A 5 26.78 -7.88 68.55
CA ILE A 5 27.21 -8.69 67.40
C ILE A 5 26.78 -7.94 66.15
N ILE A 6 27.76 -7.46 65.38
CA ILE A 6 27.54 -6.87 64.04
C ILE A 6 27.59 -8.04 63.03
N SER A 7 26.43 -8.37 62.45
CA SER A 7 26.35 -9.32 61.31
C SER A 7 26.68 -8.54 60.03
N ILE A 8 27.79 -8.87 59.41
CA ILE A 8 28.15 -8.42 58.07
C ILE A 8 27.44 -9.38 57.09
N ALA A 9 26.38 -8.91 56.47
CA ALA A 9 25.77 -9.57 55.30
C ALA A 9 26.61 -9.26 54.07
N ALA A 10 27.36 -10.21 53.58
CA ALA A 10 28.06 -10.09 52.30
C ALA A 10 27.03 -10.20 51.16
N LEU A 11 26.77 -9.06 50.50
CA LEU A 11 25.99 -9.02 49.26
C LEU A 11 26.85 -9.55 48.13
N LEU A 12 26.63 -10.79 47.74
CA LEU A 12 27.16 -11.37 46.52
C LEU A 12 26.40 -10.74 45.34
N LEU A 13 26.92 -9.66 44.80
CA LEU A 13 26.56 -9.15 43.47
C LEU A 13 27.13 -10.14 42.43
N SER A 14 26.32 -11.08 41.98
CA SER A 14 26.61 -11.82 40.75
C SER A 14 26.51 -10.84 39.58
N THR A 15 27.63 -10.30 39.15
CA THR A 15 27.77 -9.68 37.84
C THR A 15 27.64 -10.78 36.79
N MET A 16 26.42 -11.06 36.33
CA MET A 16 26.26 -11.71 35.05
C MET A 16 26.80 -10.71 34.01
N ALA A 17 28.00 -10.97 33.54
CA ALA A 17 28.48 -10.36 32.33
C ALA A 17 27.50 -10.77 31.24
N LEU A 18 26.66 -9.83 30.77
CA LEU A 18 25.96 -9.99 29.51
C LEU A 18 27.08 -10.19 28.46
N GLN A 19 27.32 -11.43 28.06
CA GLN A 19 28.09 -11.70 26.85
C GLN A 19 27.28 -11.07 25.70
N ALA A 20 27.80 -10.02 25.11
CA ALA A 20 27.25 -9.47 23.90
C ALA A 20 27.21 -10.62 22.88
N GLN A 21 26.00 -11.02 22.45
CA GLN A 21 25.84 -12.01 21.40
C GLN A 21 26.58 -11.51 20.16
N THR A 22 27.60 -12.24 19.74
CA THR A 22 28.37 -11.94 18.53
C THR A 22 27.85 -12.80 17.40
N LEU A 23 27.69 -12.19 16.22
CA LEU A 23 27.43 -12.92 14.99
C LEU A 23 28.65 -13.79 14.66
N ASP A 24 28.44 -15.06 14.38
CA ASP A 24 29.47 -15.94 13.82
C ASP A 24 29.36 -15.87 12.29
N ILE A 25 30.38 -15.28 11.66
CA ILE A 25 30.44 -15.04 10.21
C ILE A 25 31.56 -15.87 9.60
N GLU A 26 31.19 -16.82 8.76
CA GLU A 26 32.13 -17.69 8.04
C GLU A 26 32.02 -17.46 6.54
N HIS A 27 33.11 -16.98 5.93
CA HIS A 27 33.18 -16.80 4.48
C HIS A 27 33.52 -18.12 3.78
N LEU A 28 32.67 -18.50 2.84
CA LEU A 28 32.78 -19.70 2.03
C LEU A 28 33.25 -19.38 0.60
N ALA A 29 33.55 -20.41 -0.17
CA ALA A 29 33.94 -20.22 -1.57
C ALA A 29 32.79 -19.68 -2.45
N GLY A 30 33.14 -18.96 -3.51
CA GLY A 30 32.18 -18.52 -4.55
C GLY A 30 31.26 -17.40 -4.15
N GLY A 31 31.69 -16.51 -3.23
CA GLY A 31 30.88 -15.36 -2.79
C GLY A 31 29.80 -15.71 -1.77
N ASN A 32 29.80 -16.92 -1.25
CA ASN A 32 28.89 -17.33 -0.19
C ASN A 32 29.45 -16.97 1.19
N THR A 33 28.57 -16.56 2.09
CA THR A 33 28.89 -16.32 3.50
C THR A 33 27.79 -16.94 4.36
N LEU A 34 28.19 -17.63 5.41
CA LEU A 34 27.29 -18.19 6.39
C LEU A 34 27.36 -17.35 7.67
N VAL A 35 26.22 -16.76 8.03
CA VAL A 35 26.04 -16.03 9.28
C VAL A 35 25.20 -16.89 10.21
N ARG A 36 25.69 -17.14 11.45
CA ARG A 36 25.01 -17.94 12.44
C ARG A 36 24.57 -17.09 13.62
N VAL A 37 23.36 -17.35 14.08
CA VAL A 37 22.80 -16.81 15.32
C VAL A 37 22.37 -18.01 16.16
N SER A 38 23.13 -18.29 17.22
CA SER A 38 22.81 -19.40 18.12
C SER A 38 21.88 -18.93 19.21
N GLU A 39 20.76 -19.63 19.38
CA GLU A 39 19.74 -19.39 20.40
C GLU A 39 19.52 -17.90 20.68
N PRO A 40 18.84 -17.13 19.80
CA PRO A 40 18.67 -15.70 19.97
C PRO A 40 17.84 -15.39 21.23
N GLN A 41 18.48 -15.49 22.39
CA GLN A 41 17.93 -15.11 23.68
C GLN A 41 18.20 -13.63 23.86
N ASN A 42 17.16 -12.87 24.20
CA ASN A 42 17.20 -11.41 24.38
C ASN A 42 17.58 -10.60 23.10
N THR A 43 17.42 -11.19 21.92
CA THR A 43 17.66 -10.50 20.65
C THR A 43 16.50 -10.76 19.71
N ARG A 44 15.79 -9.71 19.35
CA ARG A 44 14.64 -9.84 18.47
C ARG A 44 14.99 -9.67 16.99
N TYR A 45 16.01 -8.86 16.69
CA TYR A 45 16.29 -8.47 15.32
C TYR A 45 17.73 -8.74 14.91
N LEU A 46 17.90 -9.18 13.66
CA LEU A 46 19.14 -9.03 12.92
C LEU A 46 19.02 -7.77 12.05
N LEU A 47 19.82 -6.74 12.34
CA LEU A 47 19.85 -5.51 11.56
C LEU A 47 20.79 -5.69 10.37
N LEU A 48 20.22 -5.57 9.17
CA LEU A 48 20.91 -5.69 7.89
C LEU A 48 21.27 -4.30 7.36
N PRO A 49 22.55 -4.02 7.06
CA PRO A 49 22.97 -2.75 6.46
C PRO A 49 22.65 -2.74 4.98
N ILE A 50 21.90 -1.74 4.52
CA ILE A 50 21.44 -1.59 3.14
C ILE A 50 22.20 -0.49 2.43
N GLU A 51 22.58 -0.78 1.20
CA GLU A 51 22.97 0.19 0.18
C GLU A 51 22.00 0.07 -0.99
N GLU A 52 21.14 1.07 -1.17
CA GLU A 52 19.99 0.98 -2.05
C GLU A 52 20.31 0.67 -3.51
N LYS A 53 21.49 1.09 -3.97
CA LYS A 53 21.97 0.85 -5.34
C LYS A 53 22.85 -0.40 -5.47
N ALA A 54 23.12 -1.13 -4.39
CA ALA A 54 23.84 -2.39 -4.46
C ALA A 54 23.02 -3.46 -5.22
N PRO A 55 23.66 -4.44 -5.84
CA PRO A 55 22.95 -5.58 -6.40
C PRO A 55 22.23 -6.38 -5.31
N GLU A 56 21.15 -7.02 -5.68
CA GLU A 56 20.41 -7.91 -4.76
C GLU A 56 21.24 -9.16 -4.43
N ALA A 57 21.26 -9.49 -3.16
CA ALA A 57 21.86 -10.69 -2.61
C ALA A 57 20.77 -11.63 -2.09
N PRO A 58 20.65 -12.85 -2.61
CA PRO A 58 19.76 -13.85 -2.03
C PRO A 58 20.30 -14.29 -0.66
N VAL A 59 19.39 -14.31 0.31
CA VAL A 59 19.63 -14.75 1.69
C VAL A 59 18.70 -15.92 1.98
N LYS A 60 19.25 -17.11 2.15
CA LYS A 60 18.50 -18.29 2.58
C LYS A 60 18.52 -18.36 4.11
N ILE A 61 17.35 -18.33 4.70
CA ILE A 61 17.14 -18.46 6.14
C ILE A 61 16.87 -19.93 6.45
N ILE A 62 17.77 -20.53 7.25
CA ILE A 62 17.76 -21.94 7.59
C ILE A 62 17.60 -22.06 9.11
N CYS A 63 16.54 -22.73 9.54
CA CYS A 63 16.26 -23.03 10.94
C CYS A 63 16.56 -24.52 11.19
N GLY A 64 17.47 -24.78 12.10
CA GLY A 64 17.99 -26.12 12.25
C GLY A 64 18.64 -26.67 10.97
N ASN A 65 17.94 -27.55 10.25
CA ASN A 65 18.36 -28.11 8.95
C ASN A 65 17.41 -27.79 7.80
N ASP A 66 16.31 -27.10 8.08
CA ASP A 66 15.26 -26.85 7.11
C ASP A 66 15.34 -25.42 6.56
N LEU A 67 15.15 -25.27 5.25
CA LEU A 67 15.01 -23.97 4.62
C LEU A 67 13.66 -23.37 5.02
N SER A 68 13.69 -22.34 5.86
CA SER A 68 12.48 -21.62 6.27
C SER A 68 12.01 -20.65 5.21
N ARG A 69 12.92 -19.80 4.72
CA ARG A 69 12.58 -18.72 3.78
C ARG A 69 13.79 -18.31 2.92
N THR A 70 13.52 -17.78 1.74
CA THR A 70 14.53 -17.06 0.95
C THR A 70 14.06 -15.62 0.76
N ILE A 71 14.92 -14.66 1.06
CA ILE A 71 14.70 -13.24 0.83
C ILE A 71 15.79 -12.67 -0.06
N SER A 72 15.55 -11.52 -0.65
CA SER A 72 16.51 -10.80 -1.49
C SER A 72 16.80 -9.44 -0.85
N VAL A 73 18.07 -9.11 -0.61
CA VAL A 73 18.47 -7.91 0.15
C VAL A 73 19.63 -7.20 -0.55
N ARG A 74 19.60 -5.88 -0.61
CA ARG A 74 20.68 -5.04 -1.17
C ARG A 74 21.69 -4.71 -0.07
N LEU A 75 22.52 -5.68 0.33
CA LEU A 75 23.48 -5.48 1.39
C LEU A 75 24.56 -4.47 0.99
N ALA A 76 24.96 -3.65 1.96
CA ALA A 76 25.91 -2.57 1.78
C ALA A 76 27.31 -3.09 1.35
N LEU A 77 27.81 -2.59 0.24
CA LEU A 77 29.13 -2.90 -0.30
C LEU A 77 30.13 -1.77 0.00
N ASP A 78 29.77 -0.53 -0.27
CA ASP A 78 30.63 0.64 -0.10
C ASP A 78 30.19 1.56 1.04
N LYS A 79 28.87 1.70 1.25
CA LYS A 79 28.30 2.58 2.27
C LYS A 79 27.01 1.99 2.82
N VAL A 80 26.61 2.41 4.00
CA VAL A 80 25.32 2.07 4.57
C VAL A 80 24.40 3.27 4.39
N ASP A 81 23.34 3.12 3.59
CA ASP A 81 22.32 4.14 3.44
C ASP A 81 21.34 4.12 4.65
N TYR A 82 20.92 2.92 5.07
CA TYR A 82 20.06 2.70 6.25
C TYR A 82 20.16 1.23 6.72
N MET A 83 19.54 0.95 7.88
CA MET A 83 19.44 -0.42 8.42
C MET A 83 18.01 -0.92 8.27
N VAL A 84 17.83 -2.21 7.96
CA VAL A 84 16.54 -2.88 8.00
C VAL A 84 16.54 -4.01 9.03
N PRO A 85 15.46 -4.17 9.81
CA PRO A 85 15.33 -5.26 10.77
C PRO A 85 14.81 -6.53 10.08
N LEU A 86 15.47 -7.66 10.37
CA LEU A 86 14.91 -8.98 10.15
C LEU A 86 14.45 -9.51 11.50
N ASP A 87 13.15 -9.69 11.70
CA ASP A 87 12.57 -10.17 12.96
C ASP A 87 12.86 -11.67 13.13
N LEU A 88 13.53 -12.01 14.22
CA LEU A 88 13.93 -13.37 14.56
C LEU A 88 12.92 -14.10 15.47
N SER A 89 11.84 -13.44 15.87
CA SER A 89 10.85 -13.98 16.84
C SER A 89 10.22 -15.30 16.38
N GLU A 90 10.07 -15.45 15.07
CA GLU A 90 9.52 -16.67 14.45
C GLU A 90 10.36 -17.92 14.77
N TRP A 91 11.67 -17.74 14.98
CA TRP A 91 12.64 -18.80 15.23
C TRP A 91 13.23 -18.74 16.64
N ALA A 92 12.51 -18.13 17.59
CA ALA A 92 12.98 -18.00 18.96
C ALA A 92 13.27 -19.38 19.59
N GLY A 93 14.48 -19.54 20.14
CA GLY A 93 14.94 -20.81 20.73
C GLY A 93 15.55 -21.81 19.74
N GLU A 94 15.69 -21.43 18.47
CA GLU A 94 16.29 -22.25 17.43
C GLU A 94 17.65 -21.68 16.95
N ASP A 95 18.53 -22.53 16.46
CA ASP A 95 19.75 -22.10 15.77
C ASP A 95 19.40 -21.64 14.34
N ILE A 96 19.67 -20.37 14.05
CA ILE A 96 19.38 -19.76 12.76
C ILE A 96 20.66 -19.60 11.97
N LYS A 97 20.61 -19.97 10.68
CA LYS A 97 21.70 -19.77 9.72
C LYS A 97 21.21 -18.94 8.53
N PHE A 98 21.97 -17.95 8.16
CA PHE A 98 21.73 -17.14 6.97
C PHE A 98 22.82 -17.47 5.95
N LEU A 99 22.47 -18.18 4.88
CA LEU A 99 23.37 -18.39 3.76
C LEU A 99 23.16 -17.26 2.77
N ILE A 100 24.13 -16.37 2.71
CA ILE A 100 24.11 -15.13 1.91
C ILE A 100 25.04 -15.29 0.72
N HIS A 101 24.54 -15.00 -0.47
CA HIS A 101 25.36 -14.97 -1.69
C HIS A 101 25.50 -13.53 -2.18
N LEU A 102 26.68 -12.94 -2.00
CA LEU A 102 26.98 -11.65 -2.63
C LEU A 102 27.45 -11.88 -4.07
N PRO A 103 26.83 -11.20 -5.05
CA PRO A 103 27.30 -11.27 -6.43
C PRO A 103 28.74 -10.78 -6.51
N VAL A 104 29.65 -11.65 -6.94
CA VAL A 104 31.06 -11.29 -7.12
C VAL A 104 31.22 -10.73 -8.53
N ASP A 105 31.55 -9.47 -8.65
CA ASP A 105 31.98 -8.91 -9.94
C ASP A 105 33.46 -9.16 -10.14
N ARG A 106 33.77 -10.18 -10.94
CA ARG A 106 35.15 -10.54 -11.31
C ARG A 106 35.85 -9.45 -12.11
N ALA A 107 35.09 -8.56 -12.76
CA ALA A 107 35.65 -7.48 -13.57
C ALA A 107 36.23 -6.35 -12.70
N THR A 108 35.61 -6.10 -11.53
CA THR A 108 36.09 -5.09 -10.57
C THR A 108 37.13 -5.64 -9.59
N GLY A 109 37.30 -6.96 -9.52
CA GLY A 109 38.18 -7.61 -8.55
C GLY A 109 37.71 -7.51 -7.09
N ARG A 110 36.43 -7.20 -6.84
CA ARG A 110 35.86 -7.15 -5.49
C ARG A 110 35.89 -8.53 -4.86
N ASP A 111 36.29 -8.57 -3.59
CA ASP A 111 36.22 -9.76 -2.76
C ASP A 111 35.02 -9.63 -1.82
N ALA A 112 34.01 -10.47 -2.01
CA ALA A 112 32.79 -10.49 -1.21
C ALA A 112 33.05 -10.58 0.32
N GLN A 113 34.21 -11.08 0.73
CA GLN A 113 34.58 -11.19 2.14
C GLN A 113 34.97 -9.86 2.79
N ASN A 114 35.33 -8.86 2.00
CA ASN A 114 35.82 -7.56 2.47
C ASN A 114 34.72 -6.47 2.44
N GLU A 115 33.48 -6.81 2.09
CA GLU A 115 32.40 -5.85 1.98
C GLU A 115 31.98 -5.31 3.36
N ILE A 116 31.59 -4.03 3.39
CA ILE A 116 31.31 -3.31 4.63
C ILE A 116 30.13 -3.92 5.42
N CYS A 117 29.18 -4.59 4.75
CA CYS A 117 28.00 -5.18 5.36
C CYS A 117 28.35 -6.11 6.52
N TRP A 118 29.43 -6.90 6.42
CA TRP A 118 29.79 -7.87 7.46
C TRP A 118 30.14 -7.19 8.79
N SER A 119 30.83 -6.06 8.75
CA SER A 119 31.21 -5.30 9.94
C SER A 119 30.09 -4.43 10.50
N LYS A 120 29.02 -4.20 9.74
CA LYS A 120 27.88 -3.34 10.12
C LYS A 120 26.63 -4.13 10.50
N MET A 121 26.53 -5.39 10.09
CA MET A 121 25.47 -6.29 10.52
C MET A 121 25.55 -6.50 12.04
N LYS A 122 24.42 -6.45 12.72
CA LYS A 122 24.38 -6.58 14.19
C LYS A 122 23.05 -7.09 14.70
N LEU A 123 23.11 -7.74 15.86
CA LEU A 123 21.91 -8.13 16.63
C LEU A 123 21.39 -6.94 17.45
N SER A 124 20.07 -6.85 17.63
CA SER A 124 19.42 -5.79 18.40
C SER A 124 18.12 -6.27 19.04
N GLU A 125 17.79 -5.74 20.22
CA GLU A 125 16.48 -5.92 20.85
C GLU A 125 15.42 -4.95 20.30
N VAL A 126 15.88 -3.84 19.71
CA VAL A 126 15.03 -2.76 19.24
C VAL A 126 15.42 -2.34 17.82
N ILE A 127 14.47 -1.79 17.11
CA ILE A 127 14.70 -1.11 15.84
C ILE A 127 14.63 0.41 16.07
N ASP A 128 15.37 1.16 15.26
CA ASP A 128 15.24 2.61 15.19
C ASP A 128 14.05 2.92 14.27
N THR A 129 12.90 3.19 14.86
CA THR A 129 11.68 3.60 14.15
C THR A 129 11.56 5.11 14.04
N GLU A 130 12.44 5.87 14.67
CA GLU A 130 12.51 7.33 14.53
C GLU A 130 13.02 7.67 13.12
N ASN A 131 12.12 7.69 12.18
CA ASN A 131 12.44 8.16 10.84
C ASN A 131 12.57 9.68 10.83
N ARG A 132 13.78 10.16 10.53
CA ARG A 132 14.12 11.58 10.49
C ARG A 132 14.05 12.18 9.09
N GLU A 133 13.57 11.43 8.13
CA GLU A 133 13.39 11.95 6.77
C GLU A 133 12.35 13.06 6.73
N ILE A 134 12.72 14.19 6.13
CA ILE A 134 11.86 15.36 6.03
C ILE A 134 10.58 15.10 5.23
N PHE A 135 10.59 14.08 4.38
CA PHE A 135 9.47 13.71 3.53
C PHE A 135 8.49 12.72 4.17
N ARG A 136 8.77 12.22 5.40
CA ARG A 136 7.78 11.35 6.05
C ARG A 136 6.52 12.13 6.35
N PRO A 137 5.35 11.68 5.84
CA PRO A 137 4.06 12.31 6.09
C PRO A 137 3.77 12.46 7.59
N ALA A 138 3.07 13.54 7.93
CA ALA A 138 2.64 13.80 9.30
C ALA A 138 1.33 13.08 9.64
N TYR A 139 0.47 12.81 8.65
CA TYR A 139 -0.85 12.20 8.87
C TYR A 139 -1.30 11.21 7.78
N HIS A 140 -0.59 11.08 6.67
CA HIS A 140 -0.84 9.99 5.72
C HIS A 140 -0.20 8.70 6.23
N HIS A 141 -0.85 7.58 6.01
CA HIS A 141 -0.29 6.27 6.33
C HIS A 141 0.94 5.99 5.46
N THR A 142 1.99 5.47 6.09
CA THR A 142 3.21 4.96 5.45
C THR A 142 3.57 3.62 6.06
N PRO A 143 4.39 2.77 5.46
CA PRO A 143 4.98 1.66 6.19
C PRO A 143 5.91 2.21 7.29
N GLU A 144 6.07 1.46 8.37
CA GLU A 144 7.02 1.82 9.43
C GLU A 144 8.44 1.93 8.86
N TYR A 145 8.80 0.99 8.00
CA TYR A 145 10.03 0.95 7.19
C TYR A 145 9.81 0.11 5.93
N GLY A 146 10.75 0.21 4.99
CA GLY A 146 10.72 -0.57 3.77
C GLY A 146 9.79 -0.02 2.70
N TRP A 147 9.45 -0.86 1.74
CA TRP A 147 8.58 -0.58 0.60
C TRP A 147 7.11 -0.81 0.93
N MET A 148 6.23 0.02 0.36
CA MET A 148 4.79 -0.22 0.34
C MET A 148 4.22 0.12 -1.04
N ASN A 149 3.22 -0.67 -1.50
CA ASN A 149 2.35 -0.30 -2.61
C ASN A 149 0.87 -0.52 -2.22
N ASP A 150 0.11 -1.35 -2.91
CA ASP A 150 -1.34 -1.45 -2.83
C ASP A 150 -1.89 -1.60 -1.40
N PRO A 151 -2.93 -0.86 -1.02
CA PRO A 151 -3.74 -1.22 0.13
C PRO A 151 -4.47 -2.55 -0.13
N ASN A 152 -4.54 -3.40 0.87
CA ASN A 152 -5.08 -4.75 0.78
C ASN A 152 -6.00 -5.07 1.95
N GLY A 153 -6.87 -6.05 1.77
CA GLY A 153 -7.57 -6.72 2.85
C GLY A 153 -8.27 -5.78 3.83
N MET A 154 -8.69 -4.61 3.40
CA MET A 154 -9.22 -3.58 4.27
C MET A 154 -10.60 -3.92 4.79
N PHE A 155 -10.78 -3.81 6.11
CA PHE A 155 -12.10 -3.98 6.75
C PHE A 155 -12.21 -3.21 8.07
N TYR A 156 -13.44 -3.04 8.54
CA TYR A 156 -13.71 -2.50 9.87
C TYR A 156 -14.26 -3.59 10.78
N LYS A 157 -13.75 -3.68 12.00
CA LYS A 157 -14.22 -4.60 13.00
C LYS A 157 -13.93 -4.10 14.41
N ASP A 158 -14.87 -4.28 15.33
CA ASP A 158 -14.72 -4.02 16.77
C ASP A 158 -14.20 -2.59 17.12
N GLY A 159 -14.52 -1.59 16.29
CA GLY A 159 -14.12 -0.19 16.50
C GLY A 159 -12.78 0.18 15.86
N GLU A 160 -12.18 -0.70 15.11
CA GLU A 160 -10.89 -0.50 14.42
C GLU A 160 -11.01 -0.70 12.91
N TRP A 161 -10.36 0.18 12.16
CA TRP A 161 -10.11 0.06 10.73
C TRP A 161 -8.81 -0.71 10.54
N HIS A 162 -8.86 -1.84 9.86
CA HIS A 162 -7.71 -2.67 9.53
C HIS A 162 -7.27 -2.36 8.11
N LEU A 163 -6.02 -1.99 7.93
CA LEU A 163 -5.36 -1.75 6.66
C LEU A 163 -4.20 -2.71 6.54
N TYR A 164 -4.33 -3.69 5.65
CA TYR A 164 -3.16 -4.41 5.17
C TYR A 164 -2.64 -3.73 3.91
N TYR A 165 -1.40 -4.02 3.56
CA TYR A 165 -0.77 -3.42 2.40
C TYR A 165 0.34 -4.31 1.86
N GLN A 166 0.63 -4.19 0.58
CA GLN A 166 1.80 -4.80 -0.01
C GLN A 166 3.04 -4.23 0.66
N TRP A 167 3.79 -5.06 1.35
CA TRP A 167 4.95 -4.66 2.14
C TRP A 167 6.20 -5.41 1.72
N GLY A 168 7.27 -4.68 1.41
CA GLY A 168 8.61 -5.20 1.21
C GLY A 168 9.51 -4.80 2.39
N PRO A 169 9.66 -5.62 3.46
CA PRO A 169 10.30 -5.19 4.70
C PRO A 169 11.83 -5.07 4.62
N TYR A 170 12.48 -5.64 3.60
CA TYR A 170 13.94 -5.76 3.58
C TYR A 170 14.65 -4.73 2.71
N GLY A 171 14.03 -3.59 2.49
CA GLY A 171 14.54 -2.45 1.74
C GLY A 171 13.43 -1.58 1.17
N SER A 172 13.78 -0.42 0.65
CA SER A 172 12.82 0.55 0.09
C SER A 172 12.63 0.42 -1.42
N MET A 173 13.07 -0.68 -2.01
CA MET A 173 12.80 -1.06 -3.40
C MET A 173 11.77 -2.20 -3.44
N TRP A 174 10.90 -2.21 -4.46
CA TRP A 174 9.91 -3.25 -4.64
C TRP A 174 10.53 -4.64 -4.68
N ASN A 175 10.29 -5.45 -3.69
CA ASN A 175 10.67 -6.86 -3.61
C ASN A 175 10.11 -7.52 -2.34
N ASN A 176 10.21 -8.84 -2.18
CA ASN A 176 9.88 -9.63 -0.98
C ASN A 176 8.47 -9.38 -0.43
N LEU A 177 7.48 -9.31 -1.31
CA LEU A 177 6.15 -8.87 -0.94
C LEU A 177 5.43 -9.83 0.01
N THR A 178 4.92 -9.22 1.06
CA THR A 178 4.08 -9.80 2.10
C THR A 178 2.94 -8.83 2.42
N TRP A 179 2.01 -9.19 3.29
CA TRP A 179 1.05 -8.24 3.82
C TRP A 179 1.56 -7.65 5.15
N GLY A 180 1.90 -6.35 5.12
CA GLY A 180 2.02 -5.53 6.31
C GLY A 180 0.64 -5.24 6.90
N HIS A 181 0.56 -4.79 8.16
CA HIS A 181 -0.68 -4.53 8.86
C HIS A 181 -0.60 -3.26 9.70
N SER A 182 -1.61 -2.43 9.61
CA SER A 182 -1.83 -1.26 10.46
C SER A 182 -3.30 -1.16 10.85
N VAL A 183 -3.56 -0.61 12.03
CA VAL A 183 -4.91 -0.37 12.51
C VAL A 183 -5.13 1.09 12.88
N SER A 184 -6.37 1.57 12.74
CA SER A 184 -6.73 2.94 13.12
C SER A 184 -8.15 2.98 13.70
N ARG A 185 -8.37 3.89 14.65
CA ARG A 185 -9.71 4.18 15.16
C ARG A 185 -10.36 5.41 14.53
N ASN A 186 -9.58 6.14 13.72
CA ASN A 186 -10.03 7.42 13.15
C ASN A 186 -9.50 7.69 11.73
N LEU A 187 -8.95 6.69 11.04
CA LEU A 187 -8.43 6.79 9.68
C LEU A 187 -7.28 7.82 9.47
N ILE A 188 -6.84 8.48 10.55
CA ILE A 188 -5.80 9.53 10.52
C ILE A 188 -4.53 9.03 11.23
N HIS A 189 -4.70 8.40 12.40
CA HIS A 189 -3.60 7.88 13.20
C HIS A 189 -3.57 6.37 13.11
N TRP A 190 -2.46 5.83 12.64
CA TRP A 190 -2.27 4.41 12.38
C TRP A 190 -1.26 3.81 13.35
N GLU A 191 -1.56 2.63 13.87
CA GLU A 191 -0.69 1.82 14.71
C GLU A 191 -0.22 0.61 13.90
N TYR A 192 1.09 0.40 13.82
CA TYR A 192 1.67 -0.75 13.13
C TYR A 192 1.45 -2.03 13.93
N ARG A 193 1.17 -3.10 13.21
CA ARG A 193 1.02 -4.47 13.73
C ARG A 193 2.07 -5.37 13.07
N PRO A 194 2.32 -6.56 13.61
CA PRO A 194 3.19 -7.54 12.96
C PRO A 194 2.75 -7.90 11.55
N GLU A 195 3.67 -8.43 10.75
CA GLU A 195 3.43 -9.00 9.42
C GLU A 195 2.28 -10.01 9.45
N ALA A 196 1.23 -9.79 8.65
CA ALA A 196 -0.02 -10.54 8.75
C ALA A 196 -0.01 -11.85 7.95
N ILE A 197 0.40 -11.81 6.67
CA ILE A 197 0.46 -12.99 5.79
C ILE A 197 1.83 -13.03 5.13
N LYS A 198 2.59 -14.09 5.40
CA LYS A 198 3.97 -14.29 4.94
C LYS A 198 4.02 -15.13 3.66
N PRO A 199 5.03 -14.94 2.78
CA PRO A 199 5.29 -15.83 1.66
C PRO A 199 5.49 -17.28 2.07
N ASP A 200 5.18 -18.18 1.15
CA ASP A 200 5.42 -19.63 1.28
C ASP A 200 5.86 -20.25 -0.06
N ALA A 201 5.72 -21.54 -0.22
CA ALA A 201 6.06 -22.25 -1.45
C ALA A 201 5.24 -21.83 -2.68
N LEU A 202 4.08 -21.18 -2.48
CA LEU A 202 3.24 -20.63 -3.55
C LEU A 202 3.69 -19.21 -4.00
N GLY A 203 4.75 -18.66 -3.40
CA GLY A 203 5.36 -17.40 -3.82
C GLY A 203 5.08 -16.22 -2.91
N TYR A 204 5.25 -15.01 -3.44
CA TYR A 204 4.94 -13.76 -2.75
C TYR A 204 3.43 -13.62 -2.49
N ILE A 205 3.08 -12.77 -1.54
CA ILE A 205 1.70 -12.44 -1.23
C ILE A 205 1.36 -11.14 -1.95
N PHE A 206 0.62 -11.26 -3.06
CA PHE A 206 0.11 -10.11 -3.82
C PHE A 206 -1.24 -9.65 -3.28
N SER A 207 -1.83 -8.67 -3.96
CA SER A 207 -3.03 -7.97 -3.49
C SER A 207 -4.26 -8.88 -3.36
N GLY A 208 -5.20 -8.41 -2.56
CA GLY A 208 -6.45 -9.09 -2.27
C GLY A 208 -7.32 -8.35 -1.27
N SER A 209 -8.37 -8.99 -0.81
CA SER A 209 -9.37 -8.40 0.08
C SER A 209 -9.66 -9.26 1.32
N CYS A 210 -10.25 -8.65 2.34
CA CYS A 210 -10.80 -9.34 3.50
C CYS A 210 -12.30 -9.09 3.65
N VAL A 211 -13.00 -10.08 4.19
CA VAL A 211 -14.40 -9.97 4.62
C VAL A 211 -14.58 -10.59 6.00
N VAL A 212 -15.60 -10.14 6.75
CA VAL A 212 -16.01 -10.76 8.00
C VAL A 212 -17.12 -11.75 7.71
N ASP A 213 -16.91 -13.03 7.97
CA ASP A 213 -17.91 -14.10 7.77
C ASP A 213 -18.84 -14.20 8.99
N HIS A 214 -19.83 -13.30 9.07
CA HIS A 214 -20.78 -13.24 10.19
C HIS A 214 -21.61 -14.50 10.35
N ASN A 215 -21.84 -15.22 9.25
CA ASN A 215 -22.70 -16.40 9.21
C ASN A 215 -21.93 -17.72 9.27
N ASN A 216 -20.59 -17.67 9.35
CA ASN A 216 -19.76 -18.86 9.33
C ASN A 216 -20.00 -19.73 8.07
N THR A 217 -20.11 -19.10 6.92
CA THR A 217 -20.36 -19.78 5.65
C THR A 217 -19.16 -20.62 5.21
N ALA A 218 -17.94 -20.14 5.52
CA ALA A 218 -16.69 -20.85 5.23
C ALA A 218 -16.39 -21.99 6.24
N GLY A 219 -17.10 -22.04 7.36
CA GLY A 219 -16.93 -23.09 8.37
C GLY A 219 -15.72 -22.93 9.29
N PHE A 220 -14.99 -21.80 9.27
CA PHE A 220 -13.83 -21.55 10.11
C PHE A 220 -14.18 -20.98 11.50
N GLY A 221 -15.36 -20.44 11.66
CA GLY A 221 -15.85 -19.83 12.90
C GLY A 221 -16.72 -18.61 12.62
N LYS A 222 -17.66 -18.33 13.53
CA LYS A 222 -18.49 -17.13 13.43
C LYS A 222 -17.62 -15.88 13.56
N ASP A 223 -17.87 -14.87 12.71
CA ASP A 223 -17.14 -13.61 12.65
C ASP A 223 -15.63 -13.76 12.34
N ALA A 224 -15.24 -14.91 11.75
CA ALA A 224 -13.89 -15.10 11.23
C ALA A 224 -13.62 -14.05 10.14
N VAL A 225 -12.41 -13.49 10.12
CA VAL A 225 -11.95 -12.65 9.02
C VAL A 225 -11.34 -13.55 7.95
N ILE A 226 -11.89 -13.50 6.75
CA ILE A 226 -11.43 -14.30 5.61
C ILE A 226 -10.66 -13.41 4.67
N ALA A 227 -9.40 -13.74 4.42
CA ALA A 227 -8.55 -13.09 3.42
C ALA A 227 -8.48 -13.96 2.15
N LEU A 228 -8.74 -13.35 1.01
CA LEU A 228 -8.44 -13.93 -0.30
C LEU A 228 -7.38 -13.07 -0.97
N TYR A 229 -6.27 -13.68 -1.36
CA TYR A 229 -5.10 -12.98 -1.89
C TYR A 229 -4.46 -13.76 -3.04
N THR A 230 -3.64 -13.08 -3.81
CA THR A 230 -2.91 -13.74 -4.90
C THR A 230 -1.58 -14.28 -4.38
N SER A 231 -1.36 -15.58 -4.56
CA SER A 231 -0.04 -16.21 -4.44
C SER A 231 0.71 -16.07 -5.75
N ALA A 232 1.88 -15.43 -5.72
CA ALA A 232 2.65 -15.05 -6.90
C ALA A 232 4.02 -15.73 -6.96
N ALA A 233 4.04 -16.89 -7.62
CA ALA A 233 5.24 -17.59 -8.07
C ALA A 233 5.39 -17.46 -9.61
N GLU A 234 5.77 -18.52 -10.30
CA GLU A 234 5.77 -18.54 -11.78
C GLU A 234 4.36 -18.39 -12.38
N VAL A 235 3.35 -18.87 -11.67
CA VAL A 235 1.93 -18.75 -12.01
C VAL A 235 1.21 -18.08 -10.86
N GLN A 236 0.35 -17.11 -11.17
CA GLN A 236 -0.51 -16.45 -10.19
C GLN A 236 -1.76 -17.29 -9.92
N SER A 237 -2.12 -17.42 -8.65
CA SER A 237 -3.28 -18.18 -8.20
C SER A 237 -3.89 -17.55 -6.96
N GLN A 238 -5.19 -17.83 -6.68
CA GLN A 238 -5.83 -17.24 -5.52
C GLN A 238 -5.78 -18.20 -4.33
N SER A 239 -5.35 -17.68 -3.20
CA SER A 239 -5.19 -18.40 -1.94
C SER A 239 -6.02 -17.76 -0.83
N LEU A 240 -6.47 -18.58 0.11
CA LEU A 240 -7.28 -18.19 1.25
C LEU A 240 -6.50 -18.32 2.55
N ALA A 241 -6.68 -17.34 3.44
CA ALA A 241 -6.31 -17.45 4.85
C ALA A 241 -7.47 -16.94 5.71
N TYR A 242 -7.51 -17.35 6.98
CA TYR A 242 -8.54 -16.91 7.91
C TYR A 242 -7.96 -16.54 9.26
N SER A 243 -8.59 -15.59 9.92
CA SER A 243 -8.24 -15.11 11.26
C SER A 243 -9.38 -15.38 12.23
N LEU A 244 -9.04 -15.81 13.45
CA LEU A 244 -9.97 -16.03 14.55
C LEU A 244 -9.75 -15.03 15.70
N ASP A 245 -8.80 -14.13 15.58
CA ASP A 245 -8.41 -13.13 16.57
C ASP A 245 -8.66 -11.69 16.09
N GLY A 246 -9.58 -11.51 15.13
CA GLY A 246 -9.99 -10.20 14.67
C GLY A 246 -9.13 -9.61 13.55
N GLY A 247 -8.23 -10.39 12.97
CA GLY A 247 -7.34 -9.95 11.88
C GLY A 247 -5.89 -9.74 12.31
N ASP A 248 -5.53 -10.01 13.56
CA ASP A 248 -4.15 -9.86 14.02
C ASP A 248 -3.24 -10.95 13.45
N THR A 249 -3.72 -12.20 13.38
CA THR A 249 -2.98 -13.32 12.77
C THR A 249 -3.84 -14.12 11.80
N PHE A 250 -3.22 -14.69 10.76
CA PHE A 250 -3.89 -15.49 9.75
C PHE A 250 -3.36 -16.91 9.67
N ILE A 251 -4.28 -17.86 9.53
CA ILE A 251 -4.00 -19.27 9.28
C ILE A 251 -4.28 -19.54 7.80
N LYS A 252 -3.27 -19.92 7.04
CA LYS A 252 -3.43 -20.28 5.63
C LYS A 252 -4.28 -21.55 5.47
N TYR A 253 -5.20 -21.51 4.53
CA TYR A 253 -6.05 -22.66 4.24
C TYR A 253 -5.23 -23.81 3.64
N PRO A 254 -5.31 -25.04 4.19
CA PRO A 254 -4.50 -26.16 3.71
C PRO A 254 -4.81 -26.60 2.26
N GLY A 255 -5.98 -26.23 1.74
CA GLY A 255 -6.40 -26.53 0.37
C GLY A 255 -5.97 -25.50 -0.67
N ASN A 256 -5.09 -24.56 -0.33
CA ASN A 256 -4.58 -23.57 -1.27
C ASN A 256 -3.74 -24.19 -2.40
N PRO A 257 -3.76 -23.62 -3.62
CA PRO A 257 -4.61 -22.50 -4.04
C PRO A 257 -6.05 -22.94 -4.29
N ILE A 258 -7.04 -22.07 -4.02
CA ILE A 258 -8.47 -22.38 -4.21
C ILE A 258 -9.00 -22.00 -5.59
N LEU A 259 -8.31 -21.12 -6.31
CA LEU A 259 -8.70 -20.71 -7.67
C LEU A 259 -7.46 -20.51 -8.53
N THR A 260 -7.45 -21.15 -9.70
CA THR A 260 -6.35 -21.12 -10.66
C THR A 260 -6.87 -20.87 -12.08
N ALA A 261 -6.04 -20.23 -12.92
CA ALA A 261 -6.28 -20.10 -14.34
C ALA A 261 -4.96 -20.04 -15.11
N ASP A 262 -5.00 -20.41 -16.38
CA ASP A 262 -3.86 -20.26 -17.30
C ASP A 262 -3.87 -18.85 -17.90
N ILE A 263 -3.62 -17.85 -17.03
CA ILE A 263 -3.59 -16.42 -17.36
C ILE A 263 -2.39 -15.81 -16.64
N ALA A 264 -1.57 -15.05 -17.35
CA ALA A 264 -0.35 -14.46 -16.78
C ALA A 264 -0.65 -13.46 -15.65
N ASP A 265 -1.66 -12.61 -15.84
CA ASP A 265 -2.08 -11.56 -14.89
C ASP A 265 -3.43 -11.93 -14.27
N PHE A 266 -3.44 -12.96 -13.42
CA PHE A 266 -4.60 -13.50 -12.73
C PHE A 266 -4.52 -13.16 -11.24
N ARG A 267 -4.95 -11.94 -10.85
CA ARG A 267 -4.68 -11.40 -9.52
C ARG A 267 -5.72 -10.44 -8.97
N ASP A 268 -5.52 -10.08 -7.70
CA ASP A 268 -6.20 -9.03 -6.95
C ASP A 268 -7.70 -9.32 -6.71
N PRO A 269 -8.01 -10.43 -6.01
CA PRO A 269 -9.40 -10.80 -5.71
C PRO A 269 -10.04 -9.81 -4.74
N ASN A 270 -11.25 -9.33 -5.07
CA ASN A 270 -12.06 -8.52 -4.19
C ASN A 270 -13.41 -9.19 -3.93
N MET A 271 -13.70 -9.46 -2.65
CA MET A 271 -14.88 -10.19 -2.21
C MET A 271 -15.86 -9.27 -1.48
N PHE A 272 -17.15 -9.55 -1.64
CA PHE A 272 -18.20 -8.94 -0.82
C PHE A 272 -19.41 -9.86 -0.70
N TRP A 273 -20.18 -9.69 0.39
CA TRP A 273 -21.49 -10.34 0.55
C TRP A 273 -22.53 -9.56 -0.23
N ASN A 274 -23.27 -10.24 -1.10
CA ASN A 274 -24.36 -9.65 -1.87
C ASN A 274 -25.70 -10.06 -1.26
N GLU A 275 -26.34 -9.14 -0.53
CA GLU A 275 -27.61 -9.34 0.14
C GLU A 275 -28.75 -9.66 -0.83
N GLU A 276 -28.72 -9.13 -2.06
CA GLU A 276 -29.80 -9.29 -3.05
C GLU A 276 -29.91 -10.74 -3.55
N ILE A 277 -28.78 -11.45 -3.62
CA ILE A 277 -28.74 -12.86 -4.08
C ILE A 277 -28.44 -13.85 -2.95
N GLY A 278 -28.08 -13.37 -1.75
CA GLY A 278 -27.72 -14.19 -0.59
C GLY A 278 -26.49 -15.05 -0.82
N LYS A 279 -25.47 -14.51 -1.54
CA LYS A 279 -24.21 -15.18 -1.87
C LYS A 279 -23.02 -14.23 -1.75
N TRP A 280 -21.83 -14.80 -1.67
CA TRP A 280 -20.59 -14.08 -1.88
C TRP A 280 -20.35 -13.83 -3.36
N ASN A 281 -19.96 -12.61 -3.70
CA ASN A 281 -19.39 -12.26 -4.98
C ASN A 281 -17.88 -12.09 -4.87
N LEU A 282 -17.18 -12.39 -5.94
CA LEU A 282 -15.76 -12.11 -6.14
C LEU A 282 -15.60 -11.45 -7.49
N ILE A 283 -14.89 -10.33 -7.53
CA ILE A 283 -14.39 -9.73 -8.76
C ILE A 283 -12.88 -9.88 -8.81
N LEU A 284 -12.33 -10.30 -9.95
CA LEU A 284 -10.93 -10.65 -10.12
C LEU A 284 -10.38 -10.08 -11.41
N ALA A 285 -9.22 -9.46 -11.36
CA ALA A 285 -8.53 -8.96 -12.55
C ALA A 285 -7.86 -10.11 -13.32
N CYS A 286 -8.06 -10.14 -14.63
CA CYS A 286 -7.60 -11.20 -15.53
C CYS A 286 -7.01 -10.59 -16.81
N GLY A 287 -5.82 -10.00 -16.70
CA GLY A 287 -5.17 -9.32 -17.81
C GLY A 287 -5.83 -7.98 -18.14
N GLN A 288 -6.76 -7.95 -19.09
CA GLN A 288 -7.51 -6.75 -19.51
C GLN A 288 -9.02 -6.98 -19.48
N GLU A 289 -9.47 -7.86 -18.61
CA GLU A 289 -10.88 -8.09 -18.30
C GLU A 289 -11.06 -8.33 -16.80
N MET A 290 -12.24 -8.06 -16.29
CA MET A 290 -12.66 -8.49 -14.96
C MET A 290 -13.51 -9.75 -15.07
N ARG A 291 -13.30 -10.72 -14.19
CA ARG A 291 -14.15 -11.89 -14.03
C ARG A 291 -14.95 -11.82 -12.75
N ILE A 292 -16.18 -12.19 -12.84
CA ILE A 292 -17.15 -12.16 -11.74
C ILE A 292 -17.50 -13.60 -11.38
N TYR A 293 -17.40 -13.89 -10.07
CA TYR A 293 -17.70 -15.22 -9.52
C TYR A 293 -18.73 -15.12 -8.41
N THR A 294 -19.38 -16.23 -8.10
CA THR A 294 -20.22 -16.41 -6.92
C THR A 294 -19.77 -17.60 -6.08
N SER A 295 -20.03 -17.55 -4.78
CA SER A 295 -19.77 -18.63 -3.85
C SER A 295 -20.81 -18.68 -2.73
N ASP A 296 -21.11 -19.88 -2.22
CA ASP A 296 -21.91 -20.09 -1.02
C ASP A 296 -21.04 -20.17 0.25
N ASN A 297 -19.70 -20.39 0.11
CA ASN A 297 -18.81 -20.76 1.22
C ASN A 297 -17.42 -20.13 1.18
N LEU A 298 -17.16 -19.13 0.31
CA LEU A 298 -15.86 -18.45 0.17
C LEU A 298 -14.68 -19.35 -0.29
N ILE A 299 -14.91 -20.65 -0.47
CA ILE A 299 -13.88 -21.63 -0.88
C ILE A 299 -14.11 -22.07 -2.34
N ASP A 300 -15.35 -22.44 -2.66
CA ASP A 300 -15.73 -22.93 -3.99
C ASP A 300 -16.35 -21.77 -4.79
N TRP A 301 -15.66 -21.37 -5.86
CA TRP A 301 -16.05 -20.23 -6.69
C TRP A 301 -16.50 -20.66 -8.08
N LYS A 302 -17.65 -20.13 -8.52
CA LYS A 302 -18.21 -20.35 -9.86
C LYS A 302 -18.09 -19.06 -10.69
N GLU A 303 -17.38 -19.11 -11.84
CA GLU A 303 -17.37 -18.00 -12.80
C GLU A 303 -18.76 -17.80 -13.38
N GLU A 304 -19.29 -16.58 -13.31
CA GLU A 304 -20.60 -16.18 -13.82
C GLU A 304 -20.49 -15.38 -15.11
N SER A 305 -19.60 -14.38 -15.16
CA SER A 305 -19.45 -13.51 -16.32
C SER A 305 -18.09 -12.82 -16.37
N ARG A 306 -17.88 -12.11 -17.48
CA ARG A 306 -16.69 -11.29 -17.74
C ARG A 306 -17.10 -9.91 -18.18
N PHE A 307 -16.29 -8.92 -17.85
CA PHE A 307 -16.51 -7.51 -18.16
C PHE A 307 -15.22 -6.85 -18.65
N GLY A 308 -15.35 -5.89 -19.56
CA GLY A 308 -14.32 -4.90 -19.87
C GLY A 308 -13.73 -4.98 -21.27
N GLN A 309 -13.86 -6.10 -21.99
CA GLN A 309 -13.17 -6.35 -23.28
C GLN A 309 -13.25 -5.24 -24.34
N SER A 310 -14.24 -4.34 -24.27
CA SER A 310 -14.46 -3.27 -25.25
C SER A 310 -14.61 -1.88 -24.59
N TYR A 311 -14.39 -1.77 -23.28
CA TYR A 311 -14.70 -0.57 -22.53
C TYR A 311 -13.52 -0.11 -21.68
N GLY A 312 -13.31 1.21 -21.62
CA GLY A 312 -12.26 1.81 -20.82
C GLY A 312 -10.90 1.86 -21.53
N SER A 313 -9.88 2.24 -20.79
CA SER A 313 -8.49 2.21 -21.23
C SER A 313 -7.95 0.77 -21.21
N HIS A 314 -7.25 0.39 -22.26
CA HIS A 314 -6.57 -0.91 -22.43
C HIS A 314 -5.06 -0.73 -22.70
N ASP A 315 -4.49 0.42 -22.34
CA ASP A 315 -3.08 0.72 -22.57
C ASP A 315 -2.15 -0.01 -21.61
N GLY A 316 -2.70 -0.77 -20.64
CA GLY A 316 -1.96 -1.51 -19.63
C GLY A 316 -2.72 -2.71 -19.07
N VAL A 317 -2.17 -3.31 -18.03
CA VAL A 317 -2.78 -4.43 -17.30
C VAL A 317 -3.82 -3.90 -16.32
N TRP A 318 -4.95 -4.57 -16.23
CA TRP A 318 -6.00 -4.29 -15.27
C TRP A 318 -5.71 -4.98 -13.94
N GLU A 319 -5.87 -4.24 -12.83
CA GLU A 319 -5.48 -4.66 -11.48
C GLU A 319 -6.50 -4.16 -10.43
N CYS A 320 -6.43 -4.67 -9.22
CA CYS A 320 -7.09 -4.21 -8.01
C CYS A 320 -8.55 -3.76 -8.23
N PRO A 321 -9.47 -4.66 -8.65
CA PRO A 321 -10.87 -4.32 -8.83
C PRO A 321 -11.58 -4.05 -7.52
N ASP A 322 -12.63 -3.22 -7.56
CA ASP A 322 -13.61 -3.08 -6.49
C ASP A 322 -15.01 -2.92 -7.09
N LEU A 323 -16.04 -3.42 -6.43
CA LEU A 323 -17.41 -3.39 -6.91
C LEU A 323 -18.38 -3.13 -5.76
N PHE A 324 -19.02 -1.97 -5.76
CA PHE A 324 -19.91 -1.53 -4.70
C PHE A 324 -21.07 -0.69 -5.22
N LYS A 325 -22.12 -0.53 -4.41
CA LYS A 325 -23.35 0.18 -4.77
C LYS A 325 -23.46 1.49 -4.01
N LEU A 326 -23.81 2.56 -4.71
CA LEU A 326 -23.95 3.90 -4.12
C LEU A 326 -25.26 4.56 -4.54
N PRO A 327 -25.87 5.39 -3.65
CA PRO A 327 -26.98 6.26 -4.03
C PRO A 327 -26.47 7.39 -4.97
N VAL A 328 -27.28 7.76 -5.94
CA VAL A 328 -27.06 8.95 -6.75
C VAL A 328 -27.63 10.17 -6.03
N GLU A 329 -26.75 11.10 -5.62
CA GLU A 329 -27.14 12.25 -4.81
C GLU A 329 -28.27 13.07 -5.46
N GLY A 330 -29.26 13.43 -4.64
CA GLY A 330 -30.42 14.21 -5.06
C GLY A 330 -31.50 13.42 -5.82
N THR A 331 -31.37 12.10 -5.91
CA THR A 331 -32.35 11.20 -6.53
C THR A 331 -32.71 10.04 -5.58
N SER A 332 -33.60 9.15 -6.03
CA SER A 332 -33.87 7.88 -5.35
C SER A 332 -33.18 6.68 -6.02
N GLU A 333 -32.32 6.94 -6.98
CA GLU A 333 -31.60 5.91 -7.73
C GLU A 333 -30.33 5.49 -6.99
N GLU A 334 -29.98 4.21 -7.13
CA GLU A 334 -28.70 3.65 -6.73
C GLU A 334 -28.02 3.05 -7.96
N LYS A 335 -26.70 3.13 -8.02
CA LYS A 335 -25.91 2.51 -9.09
C LYS A 335 -24.71 1.76 -8.54
N TRP A 336 -24.32 0.73 -9.27
CA TRP A 336 -23.08 0.02 -9.00
C TRP A 336 -21.90 0.73 -9.65
N VAL A 337 -20.81 0.78 -8.93
CA VAL A 337 -19.53 1.32 -9.38
C VAL A 337 -18.52 0.18 -9.39
N LEU A 338 -17.87 0.01 -10.53
CA LEU A 338 -16.77 -0.94 -10.70
C LEU A 338 -15.48 -0.12 -10.87
N PHE A 339 -14.53 -0.31 -9.96
CA PHE A 339 -13.16 0.19 -10.12
C PHE A 339 -12.32 -0.79 -10.91
N CYS A 340 -11.44 -0.22 -11.71
CA CYS A 340 -10.41 -0.92 -12.44
C CYS A 340 -9.14 -0.08 -12.42
N ASN A 341 -8.16 -0.52 -11.70
CA ASN A 341 -6.85 0.08 -11.73
C ASN A 341 -6.09 -0.40 -12.97
N ILE A 342 -5.29 0.44 -13.58
CA ILE A 342 -4.56 0.13 -14.81
C ILE A 342 -3.11 0.64 -14.74
N ASN A 343 -2.17 -0.16 -15.23
CA ASN A 343 -0.76 0.21 -15.33
C ASN A 343 -0.07 -0.41 -16.56
N PRO A 344 0.52 0.44 -17.48
CA PRO A 344 0.30 1.88 -17.61
C PRO A 344 -1.10 2.21 -18.15
N GLY A 345 -1.37 3.46 -18.52
CA GLY A 345 -2.62 3.86 -19.19
C GLY A 345 -3.39 4.97 -18.49
N GLY A 346 -2.82 5.54 -17.42
CA GLY A 346 -3.43 6.65 -16.69
C GLY A 346 -3.49 7.98 -17.45
N PRO A 347 -4.38 8.93 -17.06
CA PRO A 347 -4.62 10.18 -17.77
C PRO A 347 -3.42 11.13 -17.75
N SER A 348 -2.54 10.98 -16.76
CA SER A 348 -1.30 11.76 -16.60
C SER A 348 -0.04 10.91 -16.84
N GLY A 349 -0.20 9.71 -17.43
CA GLY A 349 0.83 8.70 -17.63
C GLY A 349 0.99 7.76 -16.44
N GLY A 350 1.50 6.57 -16.69
CA GLY A 350 1.69 5.52 -15.69
C GLY A 350 0.39 4.95 -15.16
N SER A 351 0.36 4.67 -13.88
CA SER A 351 -0.76 4.00 -13.20
C SER A 351 -1.89 4.95 -12.79
N ALA A 352 -3.14 4.48 -12.85
CA ALA A 352 -4.32 5.21 -12.41
C ALA A 352 -5.52 4.30 -12.13
N THR A 353 -6.59 4.85 -11.53
CA THR A 353 -7.86 4.17 -11.25
C THR A 353 -8.95 4.68 -12.18
N GLN A 354 -9.39 3.84 -13.13
CA GLN A 354 -10.59 4.10 -13.92
C GLN A 354 -11.83 3.51 -13.24
N TYR A 355 -13.01 4.03 -13.55
CA TYR A 355 -14.26 3.52 -13.01
C TYR A 355 -15.34 3.37 -14.07
N PHE A 356 -16.30 2.49 -13.79
CA PHE A 356 -17.47 2.22 -14.60
C PHE A 356 -18.71 2.31 -13.74
N ILE A 357 -19.81 2.86 -14.29
CA ILE A 357 -21.10 2.97 -13.62
C ILE A 357 -22.16 2.18 -14.37
N GLY A 358 -22.97 1.42 -13.65
CA GLY A 358 -24.00 0.59 -14.22
C GLY A 358 -24.85 -0.13 -13.20
N ASP A 359 -25.44 -1.24 -13.63
CA ASP A 359 -26.24 -2.15 -12.82
C ASP A 359 -25.52 -3.49 -12.67
N PHE A 360 -25.72 -4.15 -11.52
CA PHE A 360 -25.17 -5.47 -11.24
C PHE A 360 -26.25 -6.37 -10.63
N ASP A 361 -26.51 -7.52 -11.26
CA ASP A 361 -27.57 -8.46 -10.86
C ASP A 361 -27.05 -9.62 -9.97
N GLY A 362 -25.81 -9.51 -9.48
CA GLY A 362 -25.14 -10.56 -8.71
C GLY A 362 -24.35 -11.54 -9.58
N SER A 363 -24.53 -11.51 -10.89
CA SER A 363 -23.83 -12.37 -11.84
C SER A 363 -23.15 -11.58 -12.96
N LYS A 364 -23.72 -10.45 -13.36
CA LYS A 364 -23.27 -9.66 -14.51
C LYS A 364 -23.34 -8.17 -14.23
N PHE A 365 -22.25 -7.46 -14.55
CA PHE A 365 -22.21 -6.02 -14.58
C PHE A 365 -22.59 -5.48 -15.97
N THR A 366 -23.47 -4.49 -16.03
CA THR A 366 -23.98 -3.89 -17.27
C THR A 366 -23.87 -2.37 -17.19
N LEU A 367 -23.19 -1.74 -18.15
CA LEU A 367 -22.98 -0.29 -18.19
C LEU A 367 -24.27 0.49 -18.47
N ASP A 368 -24.46 1.60 -17.77
CA ASP A 368 -25.56 2.54 -18.01
C ASP A 368 -25.38 3.32 -19.33
N ASN A 369 -24.19 3.84 -19.58
CA ASN A 369 -23.86 4.70 -20.72
C ASN A 369 -22.60 4.18 -21.44
N PRO A 370 -22.70 3.06 -22.20
CA PRO A 370 -21.55 2.43 -22.82
C PRO A 370 -20.71 3.35 -23.69
N GLU A 371 -21.36 4.34 -24.34
CA GLU A 371 -20.68 5.32 -25.21
C GLU A 371 -19.65 6.19 -24.47
N MET A 372 -19.72 6.30 -23.16
CA MET A 372 -18.72 7.03 -22.34
C MET A 372 -17.39 6.26 -22.23
N TYR A 373 -17.39 4.97 -22.55
CA TYR A 373 -16.26 4.07 -22.33
C TYR A 373 -15.75 3.39 -23.60
N LEU A 374 -16.33 3.68 -24.77
CA LEU A 374 -15.89 3.13 -26.07
C LEU A 374 -14.64 3.85 -26.59
N ASP A 375 -13.92 3.19 -27.49
CA ASP A 375 -12.76 3.74 -28.21
C ASP A 375 -11.63 4.21 -27.27
N GLY A 376 -11.38 3.45 -26.19
CA GLY A 376 -10.34 3.76 -25.21
C GLY A 376 -10.66 4.93 -24.27
N ARG A 377 -11.89 5.44 -24.30
CA ARG A 377 -12.31 6.48 -23.35
C ARG A 377 -12.47 5.88 -21.96
N ALA A 378 -11.96 6.59 -20.95
CA ALA A 378 -12.09 6.20 -19.57
C ALA A 378 -12.50 7.38 -18.70
N LEU A 379 -13.20 7.09 -17.62
CA LEU A 379 -13.46 8.02 -16.53
C LEU A 379 -12.52 7.65 -15.38
N TRP A 380 -11.93 8.65 -14.76
CA TRP A 380 -10.89 8.48 -13.76
C TRP A 380 -11.37 8.97 -12.40
N GLN A 381 -11.09 8.17 -11.38
CA GLN A 381 -11.44 8.48 -9.99
C GLN A 381 -10.59 9.65 -9.45
N ASP A 382 -9.33 9.72 -9.89
CA ASP A 382 -8.41 10.81 -9.61
C ASP A 382 -7.62 11.12 -10.89
N TYR A 383 -7.45 12.40 -11.22
CA TYR A 383 -6.72 12.82 -12.41
C TYR A 383 -5.27 13.25 -12.10
N GLY A 384 -4.88 13.25 -10.83
CA GLY A 384 -3.49 13.40 -10.42
C GLY A 384 -2.65 12.22 -10.87
N LYS A 385 -1.35 12.33 -10.72
CA LYS A 385 -0.45 11.27 -11.17
C LYS A 385 -0.20 10.20 -10.11
N ASP A 386 -0.52 10.48 -8.84
CA ASP A 386 -0.15 9.63 -7.71
C ASP A 386 -1.37 9.06 -6.98
N HIS A 387 -2.21 8.36 -7.72
CA HIS A 387 -3.38 7.67 -7.17
C HIS A 387 -3.59 6.35 -7.89
N TYR A 388 -3.36 5.25 -7.18
CA TYR A 388 -3.41 3.92 -7.75
C TYR A 388 -3.87 2.86 -6.74
N ALA A 389 -4.30 1.69 -7.25
CA ALA A 389 -4.75 0.54 -6.47
C ALA A 389 -5.86 0.90 -5.45
N ALA A 390 -6.74 1.85 -5.80
CA ALA A 390 -7.84 2.28 -4.94
C ALA A 390 -8.82 1.14 -4.72
N VAL A 391 -9.08 0.82 -3.44
CA VAL A 391 -10.07 -0.16 -3.00
C VAL A 391 -10.75 0.31 -1.70
N SER A 392 -11.93 -0.24 -1.41
CA SER A 392 -12.73 0.14 -0.24
C SER A 392 -12.57 -0.82 0.93
N PHE A 393 -12.90 -0.33 2.13
CA PHE A 393 -13.00 -1.14 3.35
C PHE A 393 -14.31 -1.94 3.33
N SER A 394 -14.21 -3.24 3.53
CA SER A 394 -15.38 -4.07 3.79
C SER A 394 -15.91 -3.87 5.23
N ASN A 395 -17.16 -4.21 5.47
CA ASN A 395 -17.79 -4.15 6.79
C ASN A 395 -17.71 -2.76 7.47
N ALA A 396 -17.58 -1.68 6.69
CA ALA A 396 -17.54 -0.32 7.22
C ALA A 396 -18.83 0.02 7.99
N PRO A 397 -18.75 0.81 9.08
CA PRO A 397 -19.90 1.13 9.90
C PRO A 397 -20.90 2.00 9.14
N ASP A 398 -22.19 1.92 9.52
CA ASP A 398 -23.26 2.76 9.01
C ASP A 398 -23.49 2.69 7.49
N GLY A 399 -23.08 1.60 6.84
CA GLY A 399 -23.18 1.41 5.38
C GLY A 399 -22.30 2.35 4.56
N ARG A 400 -21.28 2.92 5.16
CA ARG A 400 -20.31 3.78 4.48
C ARG A 400 -19.45 2.98 3.49
N HIS A 401 -19.07 3.64 2.42
CA HIS A 401 -17.99 3.19 1.56
C HIS A 401 -16.78 4.11 1.79
N THR A 402 -15.78 3.60 2.47
CA THR A 402 -14.53 4.32 2.74
C THR A 402 -13.43 3.65 1.96
N MET A 403 -12.62 4.41 1.24
CA MET A 403 -11.55 3.89 0.39
C MET A 403 -10.22 4.59 0.66
N ILE A 404 -9.14 3.91 0.33
CA ILE A 404 -7.76 4.42 0.33
C ILE A 404 -7.09 3.95 -0.96
N ALA A 405 -6.13 4.73 -1.46
CA ALA A 405 -5.31 4.38 -2.62
C ALA A 405 -3.82 4.45 -2.28
N TRP A 406 -2.99 3.78 -3.04
CA TRP A 406 -1.55 3.98 -3.03
C TRP A 406 -1.19 5.33 -3.67
N MET A 407 -0.50 6.17 -2.92
CA MET A 407 -0.08 7.51 -3.36
C MET A 407 1.33 7.43 -3.95
N SER A 408 1.41 6.91 -5.16
CA SER A 408 2.62 6.86 -5.98
C SER A 408 2.26 6.48 -7.43
N ASN A 409 3.29 6.25 -8.27
CA ASN A 409 3.13 5.83 -9.66
C ASN A 409 4.26 4.89 -10.06
N TRP A 410 3.95 3.80 -10.73
CA TRP A 410 4.93 2.78 -11.14
C TRP A 410 6.04 3.31 -12.04
N GLU A 411 5.82 4.43 -12.75
CA GLU A 411 6.87 5.04 -13.58
C GLU A 411 8.10 5.53 -12.78
N TYR A 412 7.96 5.77 -11.47
CA TYR A 412 9.05 6.29 -10.64
C TYR A 412 9.06 5.85 -9.18
N ALA A 413 8.15 5.01 -8.75
CA ALA A 413 8.00 4.64 -7.34
C ALA A 413 9.30 4.16 -6.69
N ASN A 414 10.11 3.39 -7.41
CA ASN A 414 11.42 2.95 -6.92
C ASN A 414 12.49 4.06 -6.83
N ASN A 415 12.23 5.25 -7.37
CA ASN A 415 13.20 6.34 -7.47
C ASN A 415 12.86 7.56 -6.62
N VAL A 416 11.70 7.57 -5.93
CA VAL A 416 11.33 8.71 -5.08
C VAL A 416 12.38 8.95 -3.98
N PRO A 417 12.63 10.21 -3.57
CA PRO A 417 13.76 10.57 -2.72
C PRO A 417 13.51 10.28 -1.22
N THR A 418 13.05 9.07 -0.91
CA THR A 418 12.92 8.53 0.45
C THR A 418 13.72 7.24 0.55
N MET A 419 14.21 6.86 1.72
CA MET A 419 15.08 5.69 1.89
C MET A 419 14.57 4.69 2.93
N GLN A 420 14.38 5.10 4.17
CA GLN A 420 13.97 4.18 5.24
C GLN A 420 12.53 3.67 5.07
N PHE A 421 11.70 4.44 4.44
CA PHE A 421 10.36 4.06 4.00
C PHE A 421 10.17 4.48 2.55
N ARG A 422 9.27 3.81 1.86
CA ARG A 422 8.89 4.22 0.50
C ARG A 422 7.42 4.05 0.29
N SER A 423 6.78 5.13 -0.17
CA SER A 423 5.36 5.30 -0.43
C SER A 423 4.51 5.71 0.78
N ALA A 424 3.34 6.21 0.47
CA ALA A 424 2.27 6.53 1.39
C ALA A 424 0.93 6.10 0.79
N ASN A 425 -0.10 6.04 1.60
CA ASN A 425 -1.49 5.99 1.12
C ASN A 425 -2.08 7.40 1.06
N THR A 426 -3.09 7.61 0.22
CA THR A 426 -3.92 8.83 0.24
C THR A 426 -4.64 8.96 1.58
N ILE A 427 -5.21 10.14 1.87
CA ILE A 427 -6.20 10.23 2.93
C ILE A 427 -7.37 9.29 2.61
N ALA A 428 -8.07 8.84 3.66
CA ALA A 428 -9.31 8.07 3.48
C ALA A 428 -10.38 8.97 2.84
N ARG A 429 -11.10 8.42 1.85
CA ARG A 429 -12.11 9.13 1.06
C ARG A 429 -13.41 8.36 1.04
N GLU A 430 -14.52 9.07 0.84
CA GLU A 430 -15.83 8.48 0.60
C GLU A 430 -16.29 8.77 -0.83
N PRO A 431 -16.46 7.74 -1.67
CA PRO A 431 -17.01 7.89 -3.00
C PRO A 431 -18.48 8.27 -2.94
N PHE A 432 -18.93 9.06 -3.91
CA PHE A 432 -20.33 9.45 -4.09
C PHE A 432 -20.67 9.60 -5.56
N LEU A 433 -21.94 9.40 -5.90
CA LEU A 433 -22.42 9.60 -7.27
C LEU A 433 -23.22 10.88 -7.39
N TYR A 434 -22.97 11.61 -8.47
CA TYR A 434 -23.68 12.85 -8.78
C TYR A 434 -24.08 12.93 -10.26
N ASN A 435 -25.17 13.65 -10.55
CA ASN A 435 -25.69 13.75 -11.92
C ASN A 435 -25.33 15.10 -12.54
N VAL A 436 -24.87 15.09 -13.79
CA VAL A 436 -24.67 16.28 -14.64
C VAL A 436 -25.34 16.02 -15.99
N ASP A 437 -26.35 16.81 -16.32
CA ASP A 437 -27.07 16.74 -17.60
C ASP A 437 -27.56 15.31 -17.98
N GLY A 438 -28.04 14.57 -16.97
CA GLY A 438 -28.57 13.21 -17.15
C GLY A 438 -27.50 12.11 -17.17
N LYS A 439 -26.22 12.44 -16.99
CA LYS A 439 -25.13 11.46 -16.85
C LYS A 439 -24.65 11.40 -15.39
N VAL A 440 -24.42 10.19 -14.92
CA VAL A 440 -23.91 9.94 -13.55
C VAL A 440 -22.39 9.89 -13.58
N TYR A 441 -21.77 10.58 -12.64
CA TYR A 441 -20.33 10.61 -12.44
C TYR A 441 -19.99 10.21 -11.01
N LEU A 442 -18.76 9.73 -10.80
CA LEU A 442 -18.21 9.45 -9.50
C LEU A 442 -17.36 10.63 -9.01
N GLY A 443 -17.61 11.07 -7.80
CA GLY A 443 -16.71 11.90 -7.00
C GLY A 443 -16.19 11.14 -5.80
N SER A 444 -15.22 11.72 -5.10
CA SER A 444 -14.79 11.22 -3.79
C SER A 444 -14.39 12.38 -2.88
N ARG A 445 -15.00 12.43 -1.71
CA ARG A 445 -14.71 13.48 -0.71
C ARG A 445 -13.82 12.96 0.39
N PRO A 446 -13.03 13.82 1.04
CA PRO A 446 -12.32 13.43 2.26
C PRO A 446 -13.29 12.86 3.29
N SER A 447 -12.90 11.76 3.92
CA SER A 447 -13.69 11.09 4.95
C SER A 447 -14.07 12.06 6.09
N PRO A 448 -15.25 11.90 6.71
CA PRO A 448 -15.74 12.80 7.79
C PRO A 448 -14.76 12.96 8.96
N GLU A 449 -13.90 12.00 9.21
CA GLU A 449 -12.89 12.04 10.26
C GLU A 449 -11.91 13.22 10.12
N TYR A 450 -11.72 13.72 8.92
CA TYR A 450 -10.89 14.92 8.66
C TYR A 450 -11.61 16.24 8.97
N ALA A 451 -12.93 16.22 9.20
CA ALA A 451 -13.68 17.44 9.46
C ALA A 451 -13.25 18.09 10.79
N GLY A 452 -12.96 19.40 10.75
CA GLY A 452 -12.56 20.17 11.93
C GLY A 452 -11.15 19.90 12.47
N THR A 453 -10.36 19.05 11.81
CA THR A 453 -8.97 18.77 12.20
C THR A 453 -8.02 19.92 11.86
N GLY A 454 -8.39 20.78 10.90
CA GLY A 454 -7.51 21.85 10.39
C GLY A 454 -6.41 21.34 9.44
N LEU A 455 -6.46 20.07 9.04
CA LEU A 455 -5.50 19.52 8.08
C LEU A 455 -5.74 20.00 6.65
N ASP A 456 -7.00 20.34 6.30
CA ASP A 456 -7.35 20.89 5.00
C ASP A 456 -7.31 22.43 4.98
N LYS A 457 -6.99 22.96 3.79
CA LYS A 457 -7.12 24.38 3.46
C LYS A 457 -8.28 24.56 2.50
N THR A 458 -9.34 25.24 2.92
CA THR A 458 -10.49 25.54 2.06
C THR A 458 -10.29 26.88 1.34
N VAL A 459 -10.34 26.85 0.01
CA VAL A 459 -10.20 28.03 -0.87
C VAL A 459 -11.48 28.20 -1.70
N LYS A 460 -12.19 29.33 -1.52
CA LYS A 460 -13.35 29.69 -2.37
C LYS A 460 -12.87 30.45 -3.58
N VAL A 461 -13.38 30.10 -4.76
CA VAL A 461 -12.98 30.69 -6.04
C VAL A 461 -14.18 31.21 -6.83
N LYS A 462 -13.93 32.21 -7.69
CA LYS A 462 -14.92 32.76 -8.59
C LYS A 462 -14.26 32.98 -9.95
N GLY A 463 -14.56 32.10 -10.90
CA GLY A 463 -13.97 32.15 -12.24
C GLY A 463 -12.56 31.57 -12.29
N SER A 464 -11.90 31.76 -13.43
CA SER A 464 -10.55 31.27 -13.68
C SER A 464 -9.54 31.84 -12.67
N CYS A 465 -8.70 30.99 -12.11
CA CYS A 465 -7.74 31.39 -11.08
C CYS A 465 -6.55 30.39 -10.99
N THR A 466 -5.49 30.88 -10.34
CA THR A 466 -4.42 30.03 -9.83
C THR A 466 -4.45 30.03 -8.30
N VAL A 467 -4.21 28.88 -7.70
CA VAL A 467 -3.92 28.72 -6.28
C VAL A 467 -2.49 28.17 -6.17
N THR A 468 -1.60 28.95 -5.60
CA THR A 468 -0.19 28.59 -5.45
C THR A 468 0.09 28.22 -3.99
N LEU A 469 0.59 27.02 -3.76
CA LEU A 469 1.18 26.59 -2.50
C LEU A 469 2.68 26.80 -2.59
N SER A 470 3.30 27.52 -1.65
CA SER A 470 4.72 27.85 -1.73
C SER A 470 5.39 27.87 -0.37
N ASN A 471 6.73 27.88 -0.37
CA ASN A 471 7.58 28.07 0.81
C ASN A 471 8.56 29.24 0.63
N GLU A 472 9.36 29.50 1.67
CA GLU A 472 10.35 30.60 1.66
C GLU A 472 11.51 30.39 0.68
N ASN A 473 11.76 29.14 0.27
CA ASN A 473 12.81 28.80 -0.69
C ASN A 473 12.38 29.01 -2.16
N GLY A 474 11.13 29.48 -2.38
CA GLY A 474 10.59 29.70 -3.72
C GLY A 474 10.14 28.42 -4.43
N GLU A 475 10.04 27.31 -3.71
CA GLU A 475 9.43 26.08 -4.21
C GLU A 475 7.91 26.25 -4.20
N GLU A 476 7.24 25.73 -5.23
CA GLU A 476 5.80 25.92 -5.38
C GLU A 476 5.09 24.78 -6.09
N PHE A 477 3.84 24.56 -5.71
CA PHE A 477 2.87 23.72 -6.38
C PHE A 477 1.72 24.60 -6.84
N VAL A 478 1.33 24.55 -8.13
CA VAL A 478 0.38 25.46 -8.72
C VAL A 478 -0.87 24.72 -9.21
N ILE A 479 -2.03 25.10 -8.68
CA ILE A 479 -3.35 24.63 -9.10
C ILE A 479 -3.93 25.70 -10.03
N THR A 480 -4.28 25.35 -11.26
CA THR A 480 -4.87 26.29 -12.24
C THR A 480 -6.26 25.82 -12.65
N TYR A 481 -7.26 26.64 -12.40
CA TYR A 481 -8.61 26.44 -12.92
C TYR A 481 -8.88 27.41 -14.10
N ASP A 482 -9.16 26.86 -15.28
CA ASP A 482 -9.65 27.61 -16.42
C ASP A 482 -11.13 27.33 -16.63
N GLN A 483 -11.97 28.31 -16.26
CA GLN A 483 -13.42 28.19 -16.39
C GLN A 483 -13.87 28.15 -17.85
N ASN A 484 -13.14 28.77 -18.79
CA ASN A 484 -13.53 28.82 -20.19
C ASN A 484 -13.21 27.50 -20.90
N ALA A 485 -12.05 26.90 -20.57
CA ALA A 485 -11.66 25.59 -21.06
C ALA A 485 -12.33 24.44 -20.29
N MET A 486 -12.95 24.73 -19.14
CA MET A 486 -13.46 23.73 -18.19
C MET A 486 -12.40 22.69 -17.84
N THR A 487 -11.23 23.18 -17.41
CA THR A 487 -10.10 22.33 -17.00
C THR A 487 -9.54 22.74 -15.64
N LEU A 488 -9.07 21.75 -14.90
CA LEU A 488 -8.28 21.89 -13.69
C LEU A 488 -6.91 21.27 -13.92
N SER A 489 -5.83 21.99 -13.64
CA SER A 489 -4.49 21.42 -13.73
C SER A 489 -3.69 21.63 -12.45
N CYS A 490 -2.80 20.68 -12.16
CA CYS A 490 -1.85 20.71 -11.06
C CYS A 490 -0.43 20.61 -11.62
N ASP A 491 0.38 21.63 -11.34
CA ASP A 491 1.77 21.74 -11.78
C ASP A 491 2.70 21.62 -10.57
N ARG A 492 3.51 20.55 -10.53
CA ARG A 492 4.52 20.29 -9.52
C ARG A 492 5.95 20.52 -9.98
N SER A 493 6.13 21.08 -11.18
CA SER A 493 7.45 21.22 -11.82
C SER A 493 8.48 22.03 -11.00
N ARG A 494 8.00 22.79 -10.02
CA ARG A 494 8.83 23.58 -9.09
C ARG A 494 8.58 23.25 -7.62
N SER A 495 8.10 22.06 -7.31
CA SER A 495 7.72 21.65 -5.96
C SER A 495 8.85 21.01 -5.13
N GLY A 496 10.12 21.30 -5.45
CA GLY A 496 11.29 20.77 -4.77
C GLY A 496 12.10 19.82 -5.63
N MET A 497 12.45 18.64 -5.10
CA MET A 497 13.20 17.62 -5.84
C MET A 497 12.30 16.98 -6.90
N VAL A 498 12.54 17.29 -8.17
CA VAL A 498 11.73 16.82 -9.31
C VAL A 498 12.54 16.07 -10.38
N ASP A 499 13.88 16.03 -10.25
CA ASP A 499 14.79 15.53 -11.28
C ASP A 499 15.19 14.05 -11.09
N PHE A 500 14.66 13.37 -10.07
CA PHE A 500 14.96 11.96 -9.80
C PHE A 500 14.35 10.99 -10.83
N SER A 501 13.36 11.43 -11.61
CA SER A 501 12.79 10.71 -12.74
C SER A 501 12.26 11.67 -13.81
N GLN A 502 12.51 11.35 -15.08
CA GLN A 502 11.94 12.10 -16.21
C GLN A 502 10.42 12.07 -16.27
N HIS A 503 9.78 11.08 -15.64
CA HIS A 503 8.32 10.90 -15.59
C HIS A 503 7.67 11.66 -14.44
N PHE A 504 8.46 12.19 -13.49
CA PHE A 504 7.93 12.87 -12.31
C PHE A 504 7.54 14.32 -12.62
N ASN A 505 8.38 15.05 -13.35
CA ASN A 505 8.19 16.48 -13.64
C ASN A 505 7.09 16.69 -14.70
N THR A 506 5.82 16.64 -14.28
CA THR A 506 4.65 16.69 -15.17
C THR A 506 3.57 17.61 -14.63
N VAL A 507 2.72 18.12 -15.55
CA VAL A 507 1.47 18.80 -15.24
C VAL A 507 0.32 17.84 -15.48
N ALA A 508 -0.44 17.53 -14.43
CA ALA A 508 -1.66 16.74 -14.53
C ALA A 508 -2.85 17.64 -14.86
N THR A 509 -3.78 17.21 -15.72
CA THR A 509 -4.94 17.98 -16.12
C THR A 509 -6.21 17.15 -16.12
N ALA A 510 -7.26 17.65 -15.48
CA ALA A 510 -8.58 17.06 -15.39
C ALA A 510 -9.62 17.87 -16.20
N PRO A 511 -10.56 17.22 -16.91
CA PRO A 511 -11.77 17.86 -17.36
C PRO A 511 -12.69 18.18 -16.18
N VAL A 512 -13.47 19.25 -16.28
CA VAL A 512 -14.40 19.68 -15.25
C VAL A 512 -15.82 19.73 -15.83
N CYS A 513 -16.74 18.97 -15.26
CA CYS A 513 -18.13 18.90 -15.73
C CYS A 513 -18.99 20.07 -15.22
N ARG A 514 -18.62 20.67 -14.09
CA ARG A 514 -19.30 21.84 -13.49
C ARG A 514 -18.30 22.93 -13.12
N ARG A 515 -18.79 24.18 -13.02
CA ARG A 515 -17.95 25.28 -12.54
C ARG A 515 -17.42 25.00 -11.15
N ILE A 516 -16.12 25.17 -10.95
CA ILE A 516 -15.48 25.07 -9.65
C ILE A 516 -15.76 26.33 -8.84
N THR A 517 -16.21 26.14 -7.60
CA THR A 517 -16.52 27.20 -6.64
C THR A 517 -15.64 27.14 -5.39
N SER A 518 -15.02 26.00 -5.15
CA SER A 518 -14.12 25.80 -4.00
C SER A 518 -13.14 24.66 -4.23
N PHE A 519 -12.03 24.76 -3.52
CA PHE A 519 -11.08 23.66 -3.32
C PHE A 519 -10.98 23.34 -1.84
N ARG A 520 -10.90 22.06 -1.48
CA ARG A 520 -10.30 21.57 -0.25
C ARG A 520 -8.93 21.00 -0.62
N ILE A 521 -7.88 21.39 0.11
CA ILE A 521 -6.51 21.05 -0.23
C ILE A 521 -5.84 20.49 1.02
N PHE A 522 -5.37 19.28 0.94
CA PHE A 522 -4.56 18.63 1.96
C PHE A 522 -3.10 18.72 1.55
N VAL A 523 -2.25 19.22 2.45
CA VAL A 523 -0.81 19.39 2.20
C VAL A 523 -0.05 18.70 3.31
N ASP A 524 0.77 17.72 2.94
CA ASP A 524 1.67 17.04 3.86
C ASP A 524 3.12 17.20 3.40
N ASN A 525 4.06 16.59 4.11
CA ASN A 525 5.49 16.78 3.86
C ASN A 525 5.92 16.34 2.45
N CYS A 526 5.23 15.38 1.85
CA CYS A 526 5.55 14.89 0.51
C CYS A 526 4.34 14.79 -0.44
N SER A 527 3.20 15.43 -0.12
CA SER A 527 2.00 15.30 -0.95
C SER A 527 1.10 16.52 -0.93
N VAL A 528 0.33 16.65 -2.01
CA VAL A 528 -0.80 17.60 -2.14
C VAL A 528 -1.99 16.83 -2.73
N GLU A 529 -3.10 16.79 -2.00
CA GLU A 529 -4.37 16.28 -2.50
C GLU A 529 -5.37 17.43 -2.67
N VAL A 530 -5.95 17.56 -3.87
CA VAL A 530 -6.87 18.64 -4.25
C VAL A 530 -8.25 18.07 -4.55
N PHE A 531 -9.27 18.59 -3.86
CA PHE A 531 -10.67 18.22 -4.03
C PHE A 531 -11.46 19.44 -4.50
N ALA A 532 -11.82 19.46 -5.77
CA ALA A 532 -12.63 20.53 -6.33
C ALA A 532 -14.12 20.24 -6.11
N ASN A 533 -14.92 21.26 -5.73
CA ASN A 533 -16.35 21.13 -5.40
C ASN A 533 -16.63 19.97 -4.43
N ASP A 534 -15.82 19.88 -3.36
CA ASP A 534 -15.91 18.83 -2.36
C ASP A 534 -15.72 17.41 -2.93
N GLY A 535 -14.89 17.27 -3.97
CA GLY A 535 -14.48 15.99 -4.53
C GLY A 535 -15.17 15.55 -5.82
N GLU A 536 -15.91 16.45 -6.52
CA GLU A 536 -16.37 16.14 -7.88
C GLU A 536 -15.19 15.89 -8.84
N VAL A 537 -14.05 16.56 -8.61
CA VAL A 537 -12.77 16.30 -9.29
C VAL A 537 -11.67 16.24 -8.25
N CYS A 538 -10.89 15.16 -8.29
CA CYS A 538 -9.77 14.92 -7.39
C CYS A 538 -8.45 14.90 -8.17
N MET A 539 -7.39 15.44 -7.54
CA MET A 539 -6.05 15.43 -8.09
C MET A 539 -5.02 15.20 -6.98
N THR A 540 -4.39 14.05 -6.97
CA THR A 540 -3.37 13.64 -6.00
C THR A 540 -1.98 13.76 -6.60
N SER A 541 -1.06 14.40 -5.88
CA SER A 541 0.30 14.62 -6.34
C SER A 541 1.31 14.43 -5.22
N LEU A 542 2.35 13.64 -5.45
CA LEU A 542 3.58 13.70 -4.67
C LEU A 542 4.33 14.99 -4.95
N VAL A 543 4.95 15.53 -3.93
CA VAL A 543 5.85 16.70 -3.96
C VAL A 543 7.02 16.45 -3.01
N PHE A 544 8.20 17.00 -3.29
CA PHE A 544 9.37 16.79 -2.43
C PHE A 544 10.08 18.12 -2.12
N PRO A 545 9.38 19.05 -1.45
CA PRO A 545 9.93 20.37 -1.12
C PRO A 545 10.98 20.28 -0.02
N SER A 546 11.97 21.15 -0.06
CA SER A 546 13.00 21.27 1.00
C SER A 546 12.46 21.82 2.32
N GLN A 547 11.29 22.46 2.28
CA GLN A 547 10.52 23.00 3.40
C GLN A 547 9.02 22.87 3.11
N PRO A 548 8.15 22.76 4.13
CA PRO A 548 6.71 22.64 3.91
C PRO A 548 6.11 23.76 3.06
N LEU A 549 5.21 23.41 2.13
CA LEU A 549 4.46 24.36 1.29
C LEU A 549 3.31 24.97 2.12
N ASN A 550 3.62 25.91 3.00
CA ASN A 550 2.70 26.44 4.02
C ASN A 550 1.98 27.75 3.62
N THR A 551 2.43 28.42 2.56
CA THR A 551 1.86 29.68 2.07
C THR A 551 0.89 29.41 0.93
N VAL A 552 -0.32 29.99 1.00
CA VAL A 552 -1.36 29.88 -0.02
C VAL A 552 -1.63 31.24 -0.63
N THR A 553 -1.47 31.36 -1.94
CA THR A 553 -1.77 32.58 -2.70
C THR A 553 -2.81 32.28 -3.77
N VAL A 554 -3.83 33.14 -3.89
CA VAL A 554 -4.90 33.00 -4.87
C VAL A 554 -4.87 34.18 -5.81
N ASN A 555 -4.69 33.92 -7.11
CA ASN A 555 -4.69 34.95 -8.15
C ASN A 555 -5.80 34.69 -9.17
N LYS A 556 -6.51 35.74 -9.57
CA LYS A 556 -7.49 35.66 -10.68
C LYS A 556 -6.74 35.67 -12.01
N ILE A 557 -7.15 34.78 -12.90
CA ILE A 557 -6.78 34.86 -14.32
C ILE A 557 -7.79 35.75 -15.01
N LYS A 558 -7.30 36.77 -15.78
CA LYS A 558 -8.13 37.73 -16.49
C LYS A 558 -8.68 37.16 -17.79
#